data_7d5cf203e9135c516b840c996b93d871
#
_entry.id   7d5cf203e9135c516b840c996b93d871
#
_cell.length_a   1.000
_cell.length_b   1.000
_cell.length_c   1.000
_cell.angle_alpha   90.00
_cell.angle_beta   90.00
_cell.angle_gamma   90.00
#
_symmetry.space_group_name_H-M   'P 1'
#
loop_
_entity.id
_entity.type
_entity.pdbx_description
1 polymer ?
#
loop_
_entity_poly.entity_id
_entity_poly.type
_entity_poly.pdbx_seq_one_letter_code
_entity_poly.pdbx_strand_id
1 'polypeptide(L)' 'IMHDAEYKQAYDAVVAKKFNDEKMEMALLVTKDKCLSKDQIAGIGRLFYNEDQTLEFLKYAYDNCTERDTYY' A
#
# COMPACT_ATOMS: atom_id res chain seq x y z
N ILE A 1 1.76 12.80 -1.23
CA ILE A 1 2.37 11.65 -1.92
C ILE A 1 3.67 11.27 -1.24
N MET A 2 3.86 9.99 -1.04
CA MET A 2 5.05 9.49 -0.36
C MET A 2 6.30 9.72 -1.19
N HIS A 3 7.38 10.13 -0.55
CA HIS A 3 8.65 10.31 -1.23
C HIS A 3 9.27 8.96 -1.60
N ASP A 4 10.11 8.97 -2.62
CA ASP A 4 10.72 7.74 -3.10
C ASP A 4 11.46 6.98 -2.01
N ALA A 5 12.19 7.69 -1.16
CA ALA A 5 12.95 7.05 -0.09
C ALA A 5 12.01 6.39 0.92
N GLU A 6 10.93 7.06 1.26
CA GLU A 6 9.94 6.50 2.17
C GLU A 6 9.24 5.30 1.55
N TYR A 7 8.91 5.43 0.26
CA TYR A 7 8.27 4.35 -0.46
C TYR A 7 9.16 3.11 -0.50
N LYS A 8 10.43 3.31 -0.77
CA LYS A 8 11.36 2.19 -0.80
C LYS A 8 11.45 1.49 0.53
N GLN A 9 11.49 2.27 1.61
CA GLN A 9 11.51 1.68 2.95
C GLN A 9 10.24 0.89 3.22
N ALA A 10 9.10 1.43 2.84
CA ALA A 10 7.82 0.75 3.01
C ALA A 10 7.78 -0.53 2.18
N TYR A 11 8.20 -0.43 0.94
CA TYR A 11 8.25 -1.58 0.04
C TYR A 11 9.13 -2.69 0.61
N ASP A 12 10.33 -2.33 1.04
CA ASP A 12 11.26 -3.30 1.61
C ASP A 12 10.69 -3.94 2.87
N ALA A 13 10.00 -3.16 3.69
CA ALA A 13 9.40 -3.68 4.91
C ALA A 13 8.33 -4.73 4.58
N VAL A 14 7.53 -4.48 3.56
CA VAL A 14 6.51 -5.43 3.14
C VAL A 14 7.15 -6.68 2.53
N VAL A 15 8.15 -6.48 1.69
CA VAL A 15 8.85 -7.59 1.05
C VAL A 15 9.51 -8.51 2.08
N ALA A 16 9.98 -7.93 3.17
CA ALA A 16 10.65 -8.71 4.21
C ALA A 16 9.73 -9.69 4.93
N LYS A 17 8.42 -9.48 4.82
CA LYS A 17 7.47 -10.39 5.44
C LYS A 17 7.30 -11.64 4.60
N LYS A 18 7.16 -12.78 5.26
CA LYS A 18 7.06 -14.06 4.57
C LYS A 18 5.63 -14.46 4.25
N PHE A 19 4.68 -14.05 5.07
CA PHE A 19 3.29 -14.48 4.91
C PHE A 19 2.44 -13.33 4.38
N ASN A 20 1.43 -13.69 3.60
CA ASN A 20 0.52 -12.69 3.03
C ASN A 20 -0.16 -11.84 4.09
N ASP A 21 -0.57 -12.47 5.18
CA ASP A 21 -1.23 -11.74 6.26
C ASP A 21 -0.32 -10.67 6.84
N GLU A 22 0.94 -11.03 7.03
CA GLU A 22 1.92 -10.08 7.55
C GLU A 22 2.21 -8.98 6.53
N LYS A 23 2.27 -9.34 5.26
CA LYS A 23 2.47 -8.36 4.20
C LYS A 23 1.34 -7.35 4.18
N MET A 24 0.11 -7.85 4.28
CA MET A 24 -1.06 -6.98 4.29
C MET A 24 -1.02 -6.04 5.48
N GLU A 25 -0.76 -6.59 6.65
CA GLU A 25 -0.69 -5.79 7.87
C GLU A 25 0.36 -4.70 7.76
N MET A 26 1.55 -5.04 7.29
CA MET A 26 2.60 -4.06 7.13
C MET A 26 2.24 -3.03 6.05
N ALA A 27 1.66 -3.48 4.95
CA ALA A 27 1.26 -2.58 3.89
C ALA A 27 0.23 -1.57 4.38
N LEU A 28 -0.75 -2.03 5.14
CA LEU A 28 -1.76 -1.14 5.69
C LEU A 28 -1.14 -0.16 6.68
N LEU A 29 -0.20 -0.64 7.46
CA LEU A 29 0.46 0.19 8.45
C LEU A 29 1.27 1.31 7.80
N VAL A 30 2.04 0.98 6.76
CA VAL A 30 2.88 1.99 6.11
C VAL A 30 2.09 2.97 5.27
N THR A 31 0.87 2.62 4.88
CA THR A 31 0.03 3.50 4.07
C THR A 31 -1.06 4.19 4.87
N LYS A 32 -1.16 3.90 6.14
CA LYS A 32 -2.27 4.37 6.98
C LYS A 32 -2.48 5.87 6.93
N ASP A 33 -1.41 6.63 7.07
CA ASP A 33 -1.50 8.08 7.09
C ASP A 33 -0.83 8.72 5.89
N LYS A 34 -0.58 7.93 4.87
CA LYS A 34 0.14 8.39 3.69
C LYS A 34 -0.70 8.22 2.44
N CYS A 35 -0.55 9.15 1.53
CA CYS A 35 -1.17 9.05 0.22
C CYS A 35 -0.09 8.66 -0.79
N LEU A 36 -0.28 7.52 -1.43
CA LEU A 36 0.69 7.02 -2.41
C LEU A 36 0.17 7.26 -3.82
N SER A 37 1.09 7.38 -4.76
CA SER A 37 0.72 7.47 -6.17
C SER A 37 0.21 6.11 -6.66
N LYS A 38 -0.44 6.10 -7.82
CA LYS A 38 -0.93 4.87 -8.41
C LYS A 38 0.18 3.85 -8.59
N ASP A 39 1.33 4.32 -9.06
CA ASP A 39 2.46 3.43 -9.30
C ASP A 39 2.98 2.83 -8.00
N GLN A 40 3.01 3.63 -6.96
CA GLN A 40 3.46 3.15 -5.65
C GLN A 40 2.49 2.12 -5.09
N ILE A 41 1.21 2.39 -5.19
CA ILE A 41 0.18 1.46 -4.71
C ILE A 41 0.26 0.15 -5.48
N ALA A 42 0.36 0.22 -6.80
CA ALA A 42 0.46 -0.97 -7.63
C ALA A 42 1.72 -1.77 -7.31
N GLY A 43 2.83 -1.08 -7.06
CA GLY A 43 4.07 -1.74 -6.72
C GLY A 43 3.96 -2.58 -5.46
N ILE A 44 3.35 -2.04 -4.43
CA ILE A 44 3.16 -2.78 -3.19
C ILE A 44 2.13 -3.89 -3.38
N GLY A 45 1.07 -3.61 -4.15
CA GLY A 45 0.05 -4.61 -4.40
C GLY A 45 0.57 -5.86 -5.07
N ARG A 46 1.62 -5.73 -5.87
CA ARG A 46 2.21 -6.86 -6.56
C ARG A 46 2.93 -7.82 -5.63
N LEU A 47 3.19 -7.42 -4.42
CA LEU A 47 3.89 -8.26 -3.45
C LEU A 47 3.00 -9.35 -2.86
N PHE A 48 1.71 -9.23 -3.04
CA PHE A 48 0.78 -10.22 -2.52
C PHE A 48 0.61 -11.36 -3.52
N TYR A 49 0.54 -12.58 -2.99
CA TYR A 49 0.33 -13.75 -3.82
C TYR A 49 -1.13 -13.94 -4.17
N ASN A 50 -2.00 -13.43 -3.33
CA ASN A 50 -3.44 -13.63 -3.47
C ASN A 50 -4.05 -12.38 -4.10
N GLU A 51 -4.75 -12.57 -5.20
CA GLU A 51 -5.38 -11.48 -5.92
C GLU A 51 -6.41 -10.75 -5.07
N ASP A 52 -7.12 -11.48 -4.24
CA ASP A 52 -8.11 -10.88 -3.34
C ASP A 52 -7.45 -9.91 -2.37
N GLN A 53 -6.30 -10.30 -1.85
CA GLN A 53 -5.56 -9.43 -0.94
C GLN A 53 -5.01 -8.22 -1.66
N THR A 54 -4.54 -8.41 -2.89
CA THR A 54 -4.07 -7.29 -3.68
C THR A 54 -5.19 -6.28 -3.90
N LEU A 55 -6.35 -6.75 -4.28
CA LEU A 55 -7.50 -5.88 -4.50
C LEU A 55 -7.92 -5.17 -3.22
N GLU A 56 -7.90 -5.88 -2.12
CA GLU A 56 -8.25 -5.31 -0.83
C GLU A 56 -7.29 -4.19 -0.44
N PHE A 57 -6.01 -4.42 -0.65
CA PHE A 57 -5.00 -3.41 -0.38
C PHE A 57 -5.18 -2.20 -1.29
N LEU A 58 -5.39 -2.44 -2.57
CA LEU A 58 -5.58 -1.36 -3.52
C LEU A 58 -6.78 -0.50 -3.13
N LYS A 59 -7.86 -1.13 -2.78
CA LYS A 59 -9.07 -0.43 -2.36
C LYS A 59 -8.80 0.41 -1.13
N TYR A 60 -8.14 -0.17 -0.14
CA TYR A 60 -7.80 0.55 1.07
C TYR A 60 -6.93 1.76 0.79
N ALA A 61 -5.90 1.57 -0.03
CA ALA A 61 -4.96 2.64 -0.32
C ALA A 61 -5.61 3.77 -1.11
N TYR A 62 -6.45 3.42 -2.07
CA TYR A 62 -7.17 4.43 -2.84
C TYR A 62 -8.16 5.19 -1.97
N ASP A 63 -8.91 4.49 -1.12
CA ASP A 63 -9.85 5.13 -0.23
C ASP A 63 -9.15 6.09 0.71
N ASN A 64 -8.01 5.67 1.20
CA ASN A 64 -7.23 6.49 2.12
C ASN A 64 -6.77 7.80 1.49
N CYS A 65 -6.51 7.73 0.20
CA CYS A 65 -6.05 8.88 -0.57
C CYS A 65 -7.21 9.75 -1.05
N THR A 66 -8.19 9.12 -1.65
CA THR A 66 -9.30 9.83 -2.29
C THR A 66 -10.22 10.51 -1.30
N GLU A 67 -10.24 10.02 -0.08
CA GLU A 67 -11.05 10.63 0.96
C GLU A 67 -10.70 12.09 1.15
N ARG A 68 -9.46 12.45 0.84
CA ARG A 68 -9.00 13.81 1.00
C ARG A 68 -9.23 14.66 -0.22
N ASP A 69 -9.29 14.05 -1.38
CA ASP A 69 -9.28 14.78 -2.63
C ASP A 69 -10.63 14.82 -3.33
N THR A 70 -11.53 13.93 -2.98
CA THR A 70 -12.76 13.81 -3.72
C THR A 70 -13.89 14.66 -3.19
N TYR A 71 -13.62 15.36 -2.16
CA TYR A 71 -14.67 16.16 -1.55
C TYR A 71 -14.60 17.59 -1.96
N TYR A 72 -14.45 17.79 -3.21
CA TYR A 72 -14.43 19.15 -3.68
C TYR A 72 -15.24 19.29 -4.91
#